data_84a00111bffb01a9636e6eab51ee7287
#
_entry.id   84a00111bffb01a9636e6eab51ee7287
#
_cell.length_a   1.000
_cell.length_b   1.000
_cell.length_c   1.000
_cell.angle_alpha   90.00
_cell.angle_beta   90.00
_cell.angle_gamma   90.00
#
_symmetry.space_group_name_H-M   'P 1'
#
loop_
_entity.id
_entity.type
_entity.pdbx_description
1 polymer ?
#
loop_
_entity_poly.entity_id
_entity_poly.type
_entity_poly.pdbx_seq_one_letter_code
_entity_poly.pdbx_strand_id
1 'polypeptide(L)'
;MKASVIGAGLAGCEAAYQLAKRGIEVDLYEMKPKRRSPAHHADTLAELVCSNSLRSDRLQNGAGLMKEEMRHLDSLIMSCADSCRVPAGGALAVDRDTFTRCVTDRIKSNPNINLICEEITELPNAPAIVATGPLTDGALYKAIEDFFGEGLHFYDAAAPIVRADSLDIDKVFRASRYERGSDYLNCPMTREEYFTFVHELVNAETAPLKEFETPRVFEGCMPIEIMAKRGDMTLAFGPLKPVGLKDERTGIKPFAVVQLRQDDSDGTLYNIVGFQTNLKFGEQRRVFGLIPGLEHAEYERYGVMHRNTFINSPGKLSFNYEVLSRPGLFFAGQMTGVEGYVESAGSGLVAGIALARELMGLEPIDFTRQTALGAMGHYVSEYCGKDFQPMNINFGIMDGIENAPRKKEDRYTLISQRAIETIDDIIENKM
;
A
#
# COMPACT_ATOMS: atom_id res chain seq x y z
N MET A 1 23.22 9.93 -20.21
CA MET A 1 23.04 8.54 -19.75
C MET A 1 21.56 8.22 -19.84
N LYS A 2 21.19 6.97 -20.10
CA LYS A 2 19.79 6.57 -20.31
C LYS A 2 19.49 5.27 -19.58
N ALA A 3 18.28 5.15 -19.00
CA ALA A 3 17.79 3.97 -18.32
C ALA A 3 16.34 3.66 -18.72
N SER A 4 15.91 2.41 -18.55
CA SER A 4 14.53 1.99 -18.75
C SER A 4 13.84 1.71 -17.42
N VAL A 5 12.58 2.13 -17.29
CA VAL A 5 11.72 1.77 -16.15
C VAL A 5 10.46 1.10 -16.69
N ILE A 6 10.15 -0.11 -16.21
CA ILE A 6 9.03 -0.91 -16.70
C ILE A 6 7.91 -0.91 -15.67
N GLY A 7 6.77 -0.34 -16.03
CA GLY A 7 5.61 -0.13 -15.17
C GLY A 7 5.58 1.26 -14.53
N ALA A 8 4.49 1.99 -14.73
CA ALA A 8 4.27 3.34 -14.19
C ALA A 8 3.28 3.35 -13.01
N GLY A 9 3.42 2.36 -12.11
CA GLY A 9 2.80 2.36 -10.79
C GLY A 9 3.55 3.29 -9.82
N LEU A 10 3.26 3.19 -8.51
CA LEU A 10 3.91 4.02 -7.47
C LEU A 10 5.44 3.89 -7.51
N ALA A 11 5.95 2.66 -7.53
CA ALA A 11 7.40 2.39 -7.54
C ALA A 11 8.08 2.89 -8.82
N GLY A 12 7.47 2.64 -9.99
CA GLY A 12 8.07 3.02 -11.27
C GLY A 12 8.05 4.54 -11.50
N CYS A 13 6.97 5.22 -11.13
CA CYS A 13 6.92 6.70 -11.20
C CYS A 13 7.95 7.33 -10.27
N GLU A 14 8.10 6.80 -9.05
CA GLU A 14 9.11 7.28 -8.11
C GLU A 14 10.53 7.04 -8.64
N ALA A 15 10.83 5.82 -9.12
CA ALA A 15 12.14 5.47 -9.68
C ALA A 15 12.49 6.34 -10.89
N ALA A 16 11.56 6.50 -11.84
CA ALA A 16 11.75 7.35 -13.01
C ALA A 16 12.03 8.81 -12.63
N TYR A 17 11.31 9.33 -11.63
CA TYR A 17 11.52 10.68 -11.13
C TYR A 17 12.89 10.84 -10.48
N GLN A 18 13.33 9.88 -9.66
CA GLN A 18 14.65 9.93 -8.99
C GLN A 18 15.81 9.85 -9.98
N LEU A 19 15.69 9.05 -11.05
CA LEU A 19 16.62 9.01 -12.16
C LEU A 19 16.66 10.35 -12.90
N ALA A 20 15.50 10.86 -13.33
CA ALA A 20 15.38 12.10 -14.09
C ALA A 20 15.91 13.33 -13.32
N LYS A 21 15.63 13.40 -12.00
CA LYS A 21 16.16 14.44 -11.11
C LYS A 21 17.68 14.49 -11.10
N ARG A 22 18.34 13.36 -11.35
CA ARG A 22 19.81 13.23 -11.42
C ARG A 22 20.37 13.34 -12.84
N GLY A 23 19.55 13.83 -13.79
CA GLY A 23 19.96 14.07 -15.17
C GLY A 23 20.07 12.82 -16.03
N ILE A 24 19.49 11.69 -15.63
CA ILE A 24 19.41 10.48 -16.42
C ILE A 24 18.14 10.56 -17.30
N GLU A 25 18.27 10.32 -18.60
CA GLU A 25 17.13 10.15 -19.49
C GLU A 25 16.44 8.82 -19.21
N VAL A 26 15.11 8.82 -19.10
CA VAL A 26 14.31 7.65 -18.72
C VAL A 26 13.29 7.33 -19.79
N ASP A 27 13.33 6.10 -20.33
CA ASP A 27 12.19 5.53 -21.02
C ASP A 27 11.31 4.81 -19.98
N LEU A 28 10.14 5.40 -19.67
CA LEU A 28 9.15 4.83 -18.76
C LEU A 28 8.07 4.11 -19.57
N TYR A 29 8.02 2.78 -19.45
CA TYR A 29 7.06 1.94 -20.15
C TYR A 29 5.84 1.66 -19.28
N GLU A 30 4.65 1.85 -19.87
CA GLU A 30 3.36 1.56 -19.23
C GLU A 30 2.42 0.89 -20.23
N MET A 31 1.81 -0.22 -19.86
CA MET A 31 0.90 -0.95 -20.76
C MET A 31 -0.44 -0.23 -21.00
N LYS A 32 -0.85 0.64 -20.07
CA LYS A 32 -2.07 1.47 -20.25
C LYS A 32 -1.87 2.55 -21.31
N PRO A 33 -2.89 2.93 -22.04
CA PRO A 33 -4.29 2.44 -22.01
C PRO A 33 -4.52 1.17 -22.85
N LYS A 34 -3.50 0.65 -23.57
CA LYS A 34 -3.66 -0.48 -24.49
C LYS A 34 -4.09 -1.76 -23.79
N ARG A 35 -3.55 -2.00 -22.59
CA ARG A 35 -3.90 -3.13 -21.72
C ARG A 35 -4.03 -2.64 -20.28
N ARG A 36 -4.91 -3.26 -19.50
CA ARG A 36 -5.06 -3.03 -18.07
C ARG A 36 -5.05 -4.36 -17.32
N SER A 37 -4.54 -4.36 -16.09
CA SER A 37 -4.77 -5.48 -15.19
C SER A 37 -6.24 -5.48 -14.71
N PRO A 38 -6.75 -6.58 -14.16
CA PRO A 38 -8.13 -6.64 -13.66
C PRO A 38 -8.47 -5.62 -12.55
N ALA A 39 -7.47 -5.07 -11.87
CA ALA A 39 -7.65 -4.12 -10.77
C ALA A 39 -7.54 -2.65 -11.20
N HIS A 40 -6.98 -2.36 -12.38
CA HIS A 40 -6.78 -1.00 -12.85
C HIS A 40 -7.95 -0.54 -13.73
N HIS A 41 -8.46 0.65 -13.45
CA HIS A 41 -9.61 1.24 -14.14
C HIS A 41 -9.28 2.57 -14.82
N ALA A 42 -8.33 3.34 -14.28
CA ALA A 42 -7.93 4.64 -14.81
C ALA A 42 -6.78 4.54 -15.81
N ASP A 43 -6.70 5.52 -16.73
CA ASP A 43 -5.56 5.66 -17.67
C ASP A 43 -4.40 6.45 -17.07
N THR A 44 -4.60 7.04 -15.90
CA THR A 44 -3.58 7.75 -15.14
C THR A 44 -2.53 6.79 -14.56
N LEU A 45 -1.35 7.33 -14.22
CA LEU A 45 -0.25 6.61 -13.58
C LEU A 45 -0.47 6.50 -12.08
N ALA A 46 0.27 5.62 -11.42
CA ALA A 46 0.27 5.42 -9.96
C ALA A 46 -1.13 5.21 -9.34
N GLU A 47 -2.02 4.46 -10.01
CA GLU A 47 -3.38 4.20 -9.55
C GLU A 47 -3.38 3.41 -8.24
N LEU A 48 -4.17 3.89 -7.24
CA LEU A 48 -4.39 3.23 -5.95
C LEU A 48 -5.55 2.24 -6.06
N VAL A 49 -5.26 0.97 -6.26
CA VAL A 49 -6.27 -0.05 -6.59
C VAL A 49 -7.08 -0.58 -5.41
N CYS A 50 -6.49 -0.61 -4.21
CA CYS A 50 -7.10 -1.22 -3.02
C CYS A 50 -7.76 -0.18 -2.10
N SER A 51 -7.02 0.86 -1.72
CA SER A 51 -7.41 1.88 -0.73
C SER A 51 -6.86 3.23 -1.14
N ASN A 52 -7.49 4.32 -0.73
CA ASN A 52 -6.94 5.67 -0.87
C ASN A 52 -6.01 6.06 0.29
N SER A 53 -5.78 5.17 1.24
CA SER A 53 -4.96 5.43 2.42
C SER A 53 -3.52 4.97 2.24
N LEU A 54 -2.59 5.87 2.53
CA LEU A 54 -1.16 5.60 2.71
C LEU A 54 -0.82 5.28 4.19
N ARG A 55 -1.80 4.82 4.96
CA ARG A 55 -1.69 4.45 6.39
C ARG A 55 -1.31 5.61 7.31
N SER A 56 -0.91 5.29 8.55
CA SER A 56 -0.57 6.28 9.58
C SER A 56 0.48 7.27 9.12
N ASP A 57 0.28 8.57 9.42
CA ASP A 57 1.23 9.66 9.14
C ASP A 57 2.06 10.05 10.38
N ARG A 58 1.96 9.29 11.46
CA ARG A 58 2.66 9.55 12.72
C ARG A 58 4.06 8.94 12.70
N LEU A 59 5.07 9.68 13.16
CA LEU A 59 6.46 9.21 13.23
C LEU A 59 6.63 7.97 14.13
N GLN A 60 5.79 7.80 15.17
CA GLN A 60 5.78 6.61 16.02
C GLN A 60 5.15 5.37 15.35
N ASN A 61 5.02 5.39 14.03
CA ASN A 61 4.56 4.28 13.21
C ASN A 61 5.49 4.12 12.02
N GLY A 62 5.89 2.90 11.69
CA GLY A 62 6.85 2.64 10.61
C GLY A 62 6.46 3.28 9.26
N ALA A 63 5.17 3.21 8.89
CA ALA A 63 4.70 3.85 7.65
C ALA A 63 4.79 5.38 7.70
N GLY A 64 4.56 6.00 8.87
CA GLY A 64 4.72 7.44 9.05
C GLY A 64 6.19 7.86 8.98
N LEU A 65 7.06 7.10 9.63
CA LEU A 65 8.51 7.34 9.56
C LEU A 65 9.04 7.21 8.12
N MET A 66 8.71 6.13 7.42
CA MET A 66 9.16 5.93 6.03
C MET A 66 8.70 7.07 5.10
N LYS A 67 7.47 7.58 5.30
CA LYS A 67 6.98 8.73 4.54
C LYS A 67 7.82 9.99 4.80
N GLU A 68 8.21 10.21 6.05
CA GLU A 68 9.04 11.37 6.39
C GLU A 68 10.45 11.25 5.80
N GLU A 69 11.06 10.08 5.87
CA GLU A 69 12.33 9.80 5.18
C GLU A 69 12.23 10.07 3.68
N MET A 70 11.12 9.63 3.03
CA MET A 70 10.88 9.90 1.61
C MET A 70 10.67 11.40 1.33
N ARG A 71 10.04 12.18 2.25
CA ARG A 71 9.91 13.64 2.11
C ARG A 71 11.27 14.32 2.12
N HIS A 72 12.16 13.94 3.04
CA HIS A 72 13.53 14.46 3.09
C HIS A 72 14.32 14.16 1.81
N LEU A 73 14.02 13.04 1.14
CA LEU A 73 14.64 12.64 -0.14
C LEU A 73 13.93 13.20 -1.39
N ASP A 74 13.00 14.16 -1.22
CA ASP A 74 12.22 14.77 -2.32
C ASP A 74 11.43 13.73 -3.15
N SER A 75 10.69 12.85 -2.51
CA SER A 75 9.82 11.89 -3.19
C SER A 75 8.72 12.57 -4.00
N LEU A 76 8.57 12.15 -5.25
CA LEU A 76 7.46 12.51 -6.11
C LEU A 76 6.12 12.10 -5.49
N ILE A 77 6.05 10.82 -5.08
CA ILE A 77 4.82 10.22 -4.56
C ILE A 77 4.38 10.93 -3.28
N MET A 78 5.30 11.23 -2.37
CA MET A 78 4.97 11.95 -1.13
C MET A 78 4.55 13.38 -1.40
N SER A 79 5.24 14.10 -2.29
CA SER A 79 4.86 15.47 -2.67
C SER A 79 3.46 15.54 -3.28
N CYS A 80 3.08 14.60 -4.16
CA CYS A 80 1.74 14.51 -4.71
C CYS A 80 0.71 14.12 -3.64
N ALA A 81 1.04 13.16 -2.76
CA ALA A 81 0.12 12.71 -1.71
C ALA A 81 -0.19 13.84 -0.71
N ASP A 82 0.82 14.61 -0.32
CA ASP A 82 0.66 15.73 0.61
C ASP A 82 -0.22 16.85 0.03
N SER A 83 -0.19 17.05 -1.30
CA SER A 83 -1.02 18.06 -1.99
C SER A 83 -2.47 17.61 -2.23
N CYS A 84 -2.78 16.31 -2.10
CA CYS A 84 -4.08 15.73 -2.44
C CYS A 84 -4.77 15.09 -1.21
N ARG A 85 -4.45 15.54 0.00
CA ARG A 85 -4.97 14.98 1.25
C ARG A 85 -6.49 15.10 1.37
N VAL A 86 -7.10 14.05 1.91
CA VAL A 86 -8.49 14.05 2.39
C VAL A 86 -8.53 13.73 3.89
N PRO A 87 -9.59 14.12 4.62
CA PRO A 87 -9.72 13.86 6.05
C PRO A 87 -9.66 12.35 6.38
N ALA A 88 -8.72 11.94 7.24
CA ALA A 88 -8.52 10.54 7.64
C ALA A 88 -7.89 10.39 9.05
N GLY A 89 -8.14 11.32 9.97
CA GLY A 89 -7.62 11.30 11.33
C GLY A 89 -6.08 11.29 11.38
N GLY A 90 -5.50 10.26 11.96
CA GLY A 90 -4.03 10.11 12.05
C GLY A 90 -3.38 9.40 10.86
N ALA A 91 -4.13 9.15 9.77
CA ALA A 91 -3.62 8.56 8.54
C ALA A 91 -3.43 9.63 7.45
N LEU A 92 -2.57 9.35 6.49
CA LEU A 92 -2.53 10.06 5.22
C LEU A 92 -3.43 9.32 4.24
N ALA A 93 -4.55 9.92 3.88
CA ALA A 93 -5.39 9.48 2.77
C ALA A 93 -5.46 10.57 1.71
N VAL A 94 -5.69 10.18 0.47
CA VAL A 94 -5.68 11.08 -0.68
C VAL A 94 -6.96 10.94 -1.50
N ASP A 95 -7.36 12.01 -2.16
CA ASP A 95 -8.29 11.95 -3.28
C ASP A 95 -7.62 11.19 -4.42
N ARG A 96 -8.18 10.03 -4.81
CA ARG A 96 -7.53 9.12 -5.79
C ARG A 96 -7.30 9.77 -7.13
N ASP A 97 -8.32 10.46 -7.65
CA ASP A 97 -8.27 11.02 -8.98
C ASP A 97 -7.31 12.21 -9.07
N THR A 98 -7.33 13.06 -8.06
CA THR A 98 -6.43 14.22 -7.98
C THR A 98 -4.99 13.76 -7.76
N PHE A 99 -4.76 12.74 -6.93
CA PHE A 99 -3.44 12.17 -6.70
C PHE A 99 -2.85 11.56 -7.98
N THR A 100 -3.60 10.69 -8.66
CA THR A 100 -3.09 10.02 -9.86
C THR A 100 -2.87 11.01 -11.02
N ARG A 101 -3.71 12.04 -11.14
CA ARG A 101 -3.48 13.15 -12.07
C ARG A 101 -2.22 13.92 -11.72
N CYS A 102 -2.03 14.29 -10.44
CA CYS A 102 -0.82 15.00 -9.99
C CYS A 102 0.45 14.24 -10.37
N VAL A 103 0.52 12.93 -10.09
CA VAL A 103 1.67 12.09 -10.45
C VAL A 103 1.84 12.05 -11.98
N THR A 104 0.76 11.81 -12.70
CA THR A 104 0.77 11.73 -14.18
C THR A 104 1.30 13.01 -14.82
N ASP A 105 0.82 14.17 -14.36
CA ASP A 105 1.22 15.46 -14.91
C ASP A 105 2.69 15.77 -14.62
N ARG A 106 3.17 15.45 -13.42
CA ARG A 106 4.58 15.63 -13.07
C ARG A 106 5.52 14.71 -13.85
N ILE A 107 5.12 13.48 -14.12
CA ILE A 107 5.88 12.56 -14.98
C ILE A 107 5.90 13.07 -16.42
N LYS A 108 4.74 13.41 -16.98
CA LYS A 108 4.63 13.88 -18.38
C LYS A 108 5.30 15.22 -18.64
N SER A 109 5.36 16.10 -17.65
CA SER A 109 6.01 17.41 -17.77
C SER A 109 7.53 17.37 -17.58
N ASN A 110 8.08 16.25 -17.13
CA ASN A 110 9.52 16.13 -16.90
C ASN A 110 10.25 15.88 -18.24
N PRO A 111 11.15 16.78 -18.69
CA PRO A 111 11.82 16.66 -19.99
C PRO A 111 12.76 15.44 -20.09
N ASN A 112 13.20 14.88 -18.97
CA ASN A 112 14.06 13.71 -18.93
C ASN A 112 13.28 12.38 -18.88
N ILE A 113 11.93 12.41 -18.87
CA ILE A 113 11.12 11.20 -18.84
C ILE A 113 10.32 11.07 -20.12
N ASN A 114 10.58 10.04 -20.88
CA ASN A 114 9.82 9.68 -22.09
C ASN A 114 8.82 8.56 -21.72
N LEU A 115 7.54 8.90 -21.60
CA LEU A 115 6.47 7.94 -21.32
C LEU A 115 6.07 7.19 -22.59
N ILE A 116 6.28 5.87 -22.60
CA ILE A 116 6.01 4.97 -23.73
C ILE A 116 4.86 4.04 -23.36
N CYS A 117 3.71 4.19 -24.04
CA CYS A 117 2.54 3.31 -23.83
C CYS A 117 2.74 1.99 -24.60
N GLU A 118 3.46 1.06 -23.96
CA GLU A 118 3.78 -0.25 -24.53
C GLU A 118 3.87 -1.29 -23.43
N GLU A 119 3.36 -2.50 -23.72
CA GLU A 119 3.53 -3.66 -22.85
C GLU A 119 4.87 -4.32 -23.12
N ILE A 120 5.70 -4.46 -22.09
CA ILE A 120 6.97 -5.18 -22.14
C ILE A 120 6.71 -6.64 -21.75
N THR A 121 7.13 -7.55 -22.59
CA THR A 121 6.88 -9.00 -22.46
C THR A 121 8.11 -9.83 -22.09
N GLU A 122 9.29 -9.22 -22.07
CA GLU A 122 10.57 -9.84 -21.77
C GLU A 122 11.32 -9.01 -20.72
N LEU A 123 12.27 -9.62 -20.02
CA LEU A 123 13.13 -8.88 -19.10
C LEU A 123 13.99 -7.87 -19.89
N PRO A 124 13.98 -6.58 -19.50
CA PRO A 124 14.74 -5.55 -20.19
C PRO A 124 16.25 -5.77 -20.07
N ASN A 125 17.01 -5.25 -21.01
CA ASN A 125 18.46 -5.12 -20.85
C ASN A 125 18.78 -4.03 -19.83
N ALA A 126 19.87 -4.22 -19.07
CA ALA A 126 20.42 -3.20 -18.20
C ALA A 126 20.96 -2.00 -19.02
N PRO A 127 20.90 -0.78 -18.49
CA PRO A 127 20.40 -0.37 -17.16
C PRO A 127 18.87 -0.26 -17.12
N ALA A 128 18.23 -0.96 -16.17
CA ALA A 128 16.77 -1.00 -16.10
C ALA A 128 16.22 -1.25 -14.69
N ILE A 129 14.99 -0.75 -14.42
CA ILE A 129 14.21 -1.06 -13.22
C ILE A 129 12.87 -1.68 -13.63
N VAL A 130 12.57 -2.87 -13.12
CA VAL A 130 11.27 -3.54 -13.29
C VAL A 130 10.39 -3.23 -12.08
N ALA A 131 9.31 -2.49 -12.30
CA ALA A 131 8.38 -1.97 -11.28
C ALA A 131 6.91 -2.22 -11.68
N THR A 132 6.63 -3.37 -12.28
CA THR A 132 5.32 -3.72 -12.85
C THR A 132 4.27 -4.11 -11.81
N GLY A 133 4.67 -4.23 -10.54
CA GLY A 133 3.78 -4.48 -9.41
C GLY A 133 3.31 -5.93 -9.29
N PRO A 134 2.46 -6.21 -8.27
CA PRO A 134 2.11 -7.57 -7.88
C PRO A 134 1.13 -8.25 -8.83
N LEU A 135 0.47 -7.48 -9.70
CA LEU A 135 -0.49 -7.99 -10.69
C LEU A 135 0.15 -8.28 -12.06
N THR A 136 1.47 -8.37 -12.12
CA THR A 136 2.19 -8.76 -13.33
C THR A 136 1.76 -10.16 -13.76
N ASP A 137 1.40 -10.29 -15.03
CA ASP A 137 0.89 -11.52 -15.62
C ASP A 137 1.49 -11.76 -17.03
N GLY A 138 1.03 -12.81 -17.72
CA GLY A 138 1.38 -13.08 -19.10
C GLY A 138 2.86 -13.42 -19.32
N ALA A 139 3.42 -12.94 -20.43
CA ALA A 139 4.77 -13.30 -20.87
C ALA A 139 5.86 -12.73 -19.97
N LEU A 140 5.71 -11.49 -19.50
CA LEU A 140 6.69 -10.88 -18.58
C LEU A 140 6.73 -11.62 -17.23
N TYR A 141 5.56 -12.01 -16.67
CA TYR A 141 5.53 -12.85 -15.48
C TYR A 141 6.32 -14.12 -15.65
N LYS A 142 6.10 -14.84 -16.79
CA LYS A 142 6.84 -16.06 -17.10
C LYS A 142 8.33 -15.81 -17.24
N ALA A 143 8.75 -14.73 -17.89
CA ALA A 143 10.16 -14.37 -18.01
C ALA A 143 10.82 -14.10 -16.65
N ILE A 144 10.09 -13.46 -15.70
CA ILE A 144 10.54 -13.24 -14.34
C ILE A 144 10.62 -14.56 -13.56
N GLU A 145 9.61 -15.43 -13.69
CA GLU A 145 9.57 -16.75 -13.07
C GLU A 145 10.71 -17.65 -13.57
N ASP A 146 10.94 -17.70 -14.88
CA ASP A 146 12.03 -18.47 -15.48
C ASP A 146 13.41 -17.96 -15.02
N PHE A 147 13.54 -16.64 -14.79
CA PHE A 147 14.80 -16.03 -14.35
C PHE A 147 15.09 -16.24 -12.85
N PHE A 148 14.09 -16.09 -11.98
CA PHE A 148 14.27 -16.20 -10.53
C PHE A 148 13.98 -17.59 -9.95
N GLY A 149 13.40 -18.49 -10.74
CA GLY A 149 12.78 -19.72 -10.28
C GLY A 149 11.33 -19.51 -9.86
N GLU A 150 10.76 -20.43 -9.07
CA GLU A 150 9.34 -20.37 -8.69
C GLU A 150 8.96 -19.03 -8.05
N GLY A 151 7.94 -18.37 -8.61
CA GLY A 151 7.30 -17.20 -8.03
C GLY A 151 6.45 -17.59 -6.81
N LEU A 152 6.46 -16.75 -5.78
CA LEU A 152 5.57 -16.89 -4.63
C LEU A 152 4.31 -16.06 -4.85
N HIS A 153 3.18 -16.56 -4.36
CA HIS A 153 1.90 -15.89 -4.50
C HIS A 153 1.20 -15.75 -3.17
N PHE A 154 0.47 -14.66 -3.01
CA PHE A 154 -0.49 -14.48 -1.94
C PHE A 154 -1.76 -13.82 -2.48
N TYR A 155 -2.84 -13.88 -1.72
CA TYR A 155 -4.09 -13.22 -2.06
C TYR A 155 -4.28 -11.97 -1.24
N ASP A 156 -4.64 -10.88 -1.92
CA ASP A 156 -5.00 -9.60 -1.37
C ASP A 156 -6.44 -9.26 -1.75
N ALA A 157 -7.18 -8.64 -0.85
CA ALA A 157 -8.55 -8.25 -1.08
C ALA A 157 -8.74 -6.74 -0.96
N ALA A 158 -9.52 -6.16 -1.87
CA ALA A 158 -9.96 -4.78 -1.79
C ALA A 158 -11.26 -4.65 -0.99
N ALA A 159 -11.40 -3.52 -0.28
CA ALA A 159 -12.64 -3.16 0.39
C ALA A 159 -13.57 -2.39 -0.56
N PRO A 160 -14.92 -2.50 -0.39
CA PRO A 160 -15.87 -1.79 -1.23
C PRO A 160 -15.89 -0.29 -0.94
N ILE A 161 -16.34 0.46 -1.97
CA ILE A 161 -16.59 1.90 -1.91
C ILE A 161 -18.08 2.12 -2.15
N VAL A 162 -18.70 2.93 -1.31
CA VAL A 162 -20.14 3.26 -1.36
C VAL A 162 -20.36 4.75 -1.57
N ARG A 163 -21.48 5.12 -2.15
CA ARG A 163 -21.90 6.49 -2.41
C ARG A 163 -22.50 7.14 -1.16
N ALA A 164 -22.11 8.38 -0.87
CA ALA A 164 -22.57 9.11 0.30
C ALA A 164 -24.08 9.36 0.31
N ASP A 165 -24.66 9.65 -0.86
CA ASP A 165 -26.09 9.95 -1.04
C ASP A 165 -27.00 8.72 -0.83
N SER A 166 -26.42 7.52 -0.78
CA SER A 166 -27.13 6.26 -0.51
C SER A 166 -27.07 5.82 0.96
N LEU A 167 -26.34 6.54 1.81
CA LEU A 167 -26.20 6.25 3.24
C LEU A 167 -27.40 6.80 4.04
N ASP A 168 -27.88 6.04 5.01
CA ASP A 168 -28.85 6.54 6.01
C ASP A 168 -28.10 7.36 7.06
N ILE A 169 -28.02 8.67 6.82
CA ILE A 169 -27.24 9.61 7.60
C ILE A 169 -27.77 9.78 9.04
N ASP A 170 -29.04 9.46 9.28
CA ASP A 170 -29.65 9.53 10.61
C ASP A 170 -29.18 8.41 11.54
N LYS A 171 -28.70 7.31 10.97
CA LYS A 171 -28.16 6.16 11.73
C LYS A 171 -26.67 6.24 11.98
N VAL A 172 -25.93 7.08 11.27
CA VAL A 172 -24.47 7.19 11.40
C VAL A 172 -24.07 8.45 12.16
N PHE A 173 -22.86 8.48 12.71
CA PHE A 173 -22.31 9.66 13.40
C PHE A 173 -20.86 9.92 13.01
N ARG A 174 -20.41 11.17 13.12
CA ARG A 174 -19.04 11.57 12.84
C ARG A 174 -18.17 11.51 14.09
N ALA A 175 -17.10 10.73 14.03
CA ALA A 175 -16.06 10.68 15.06
C ALA A 175 -14.81 9.96 14.52
N SER A 176 -13.67 10.15 15.17
CA SER A 176 -12.46 9.36 14.93
C SER A 176 -12.05 8.63 16.21
N ARG A 177 -11.54 7.39 16.09
CA ARG A 177 -11.05 6.61 17.24
C ARG A 177 -9.99 7.38 18.00
N TYR A 178 -9.94 7.17 19.32
CA TYR A 178 -8.99 7.80 20.22
C TYR A 178 -9.14 9.32 20.30
N GLU A 179 -10.37 9.84 20.13
CA GLU A 179 -10.69 11.28 20.22
C GLU A 179 -9.86 12.16 19.26
N ARG A 180 -9.58 11.64 18.06
CA ARG A 180 -8.73 12.29 17.05
C ARG A 180 -9.54 12.98 15.96
N GLY A 181 -10.50 13.81 16.34
CA GLY A 181 -11.35 14.53 15.39
C GLY A 181 -12.61 13.76 14.98
N SER A 182 -13.23 14.16 13.86
CA SER A 182 -14.51 13.66 13.37
C SER A 182 -14.50 13.25 11.89
N ASP A 183 -13.37 12.77 11.40
CA ASP A 183 -13.12 12.56 9.97
C ASP A 183 -13.83 11.30 9.40
N TYR A 184 -14.26 10.37 10.27
CA TYR A 184 -14.93 9.15 9.84
C TYR A 184 -16.44 9.25 10.08
N LEU A 185 -17.23 8.69 9.15
CA LEU A 185 -18.61 8.29 9.45
C LEU A 185 -18.56 6.93 10.14
N ASN A 186 -19.38 6.75 11.16
CA ASN A 186 -19.41 5.55 11.98
C ASN A 186 -20.81 4.95 11.96
N CYS A 187 -20.93 3.69 11.59
CA CYS A 187 -22.17 2.90 11.62
C CYS A 187 -22.16 2.09 12.93
N PRO A 188 -22.89 2.52 13.97
CA PRO A 188 -22.94 1.83 15.24
C PRO A 188 -23.78 0.57 15.15
N MET A 189 -23.35 -0.48 15.84
CA MET A 189 -24.09 -1.72 15.96
C MET A 189 -24.35 -2.04 17.43
N THR A 190 -25.58 -2.46 17.72
CA THR A 190 -25.93 -3.15 18.95
C THR A 190 -25.30 -4.53 18.99
N ARG A 191 -25.35 -5.19 20.14
CA ARG A 191 -24.88 -6.57 20.28
C ARG A 191 -25.63 -7.53 19.36
N GLU A 192 -26.92 -7.37 19.24
CA GLU A 192 -27.81 -8.23 18.45
C GLU A 192 -27.53 -8.07 16.94
N GLU A 193 -27.46 -6.86 16.46
CA GLU A 193 -27.10 -6.53 15.07
C GLU A 193 -25.72 -7.08 14.71
N TYR A 194 -24.73 -6.93 15.61
CA TYR A 194 -23.38 -7.47 15.40
C TYR A 194 -23.38 -8.99 15.22
N PHE A 195 -24.02 -9.75 16.10
CA PHE A 195 -24.04 -11.20 15.99
C PHE A 195 -24.85 -11.69 14.78
N THR A 196 -25.93 -11.01 14.42
CA THR A 196 -26.66 -11.28 13.18
C THR A 196 -25.78 -11.06 11.96
N PHE A 197 -25.07 -9.92 11.91
CA PHE A 197 -24.12 -9.61 10.85
C PHE A 197 -22.99 -10.66 10.74
N VAL A 198 -22.34 -11.02 11.86
CA VAL A 198 -21.26 -12.02 11.88
C VAL A 198 -21.76 -13.38 11.40
N HIS A 199 -22.94 -13.81 11.87
CA HIS A 199 -23.55 -15.07 11.43
C HIS A 199 -23.77 -15.10 9.91
N GLU A 200 -24.38 -14.06 9.35
CA GLU A 200 -24.64 -13.96 7.91
C GLU A 200 -23.34 -13.85 7.10
N LEU A 201 -22.35 -13.13 7.61
CA LEU A 201 -21.04 -12.98 6.98
C LEU A 201 -20.28 -14.30 6.86
N VAL A 202 -20.27 -15.10 7.93
CA VAL A 202 -19.58 -16.41 7.96
C VAL A 202 -20.20 -17.42 6.98
N ASN A 203 -21.52 -17.33 6.78
CA ASN A 203 -22.30 -18.23 5.90
C ASN A 203 -22.47 -17.71 4.47
N ALA A 204 -21.97 -16.50 4.17
CA ALA A 204 -22.12 -15.88 2.86
C ALA A 204 -21.33 -16.60 1.75
N GLU A 205 -21.85 -16.56 0.53
CA GLU A 205 -21.18 -17.14 -0.63
C GLU A 205 -19.97 -16.29 -1.08
N THR A 206 -18.83 -16.95 -1.26
CA THR A 206 -17.62 -16.33 -1.80
C THR A 206 -17.50 -16.54 -3.31
N ALA A 207 -16.75 -15.66 -3.97
CA ALA A 207 -16.37 -15.88 -5.35
C ALA A 207 -15.41 -17.08 -5.45
N PRO A 208 -15.50 -17.89 -6.54
CA PRO A 208 -14.63 -19.05 -6.69
C PRO A 208 -13.17 -18.59 -6.86
N LEU A 209 -12.28 -19.17 -6.06
CA LEU A 209 -10.84 -19.09 -6.27
C LEU A 209 -10.44 -20.12 -7.34
N LYS A 210 -9.44 -19.84 -8.16
CA LYS A 210 -8.92 -20.80 -9.14
C LYS A 210 -8.40 -22.07 -8.42
N GLU A 211 -8.78 -23.24 -8.91
CA GLU A 211 -8.87 -24.56 -8.25
C GLU A 211 -7.59 -25.18 -7.63
N PHE A 212 -6.44 -24.56 -7.61
CA PHE A 212 -5.19 -25.29 -7.30
C PHE A 212 -4.40 -24.83 -6.06
N GLU A 213 -4.90 -23.90 -5.26
CA GLU A 213 -4.10 -23.37 -4.14
C GLU A 213 -4.92 -23.21 -2.85
N THR A 214 -4.37 -23.71 -1.73
CA THR A 214 -4.78 -23.23 -0.41
C THR A 214 -4.39 -21.75 -0.36
N PRO A 215 -5.35 -20.80 -0.30
CA PRO A 215 -5.02 -19.38 -0.41
C PRO A 215 -4.17 -18.95 0.79
N ARG A 216 -2.89 -18.65 0.55
CA ARG A 216 -2.11 -17.89 1.52
C ARG A 216 -2.59 -16.46 1.45
N VAL A 217 -3.34 -16.02 2.46
CA VAL A 217 -3.86 -14.66 2.57
C VAL A 217 -2.92 -13.85 3.42
N PHE A 218 -2.56 -12.65 2.96
CA PHE A 218 -1.76 -11.72 3.75
C PHE A 218 -2.57 -11.20 4.95
N GLU A 219 -2.00 -11.29 6.17
CA GLU A 219 -2.70 -10.92 7.41
C GLU A 219 -3.20 -9.46 7.41
N GLY A 220 -2.47 -8.54 6.77
CA GLY A 220 -2.81 -7.12 6.70
C GLY A 220 -4.01 -6.80 5.81
N CYS A 221 -4.34 -7.69 4.85
CA CYS A 221 -5.44 -7.53 3.90
C CYS A 221 -6.38 -8.75 3.91
N MET A 222 -6.48 -9.40 5.07
CA MET A 222 -7.32 -10.58 5.25
C MET A 222 -8.79 -10.24 5.01
N PRO A 223 -9.51 -11.03 4.16
CA PRO A 223 -10.94 -10.87 3.97
C PRO A 223 -11.72 -10.95 5.29
N ILE A 224 -12.71 -10.06 5.42
CA ILE A 224 -13.46 -9.91 6.67
C ILE A 224 -14.23 -11.19 7.04
N GLU A 225 -14.73 -11.93 6.05
CA GLU A 225 -15.39 -13.23 6.25
C GLU A 225 -14.42 -14.31 6.76
N ILE A 226 -13.15 -14.28 6.34
CA ILE A 226 -12.11 -15.19 6.86
C ILE A 226 -11.77 -14.80 8.30
N MET A 227 -11.67 -13.49 8.57
CA MET A 227 -11.43 -12.96 9.91
C MET A 227 -12.56 -13.35 10.88
N ALA A 228 -13.84 -13.25 10.44
CA ALA A 228 -15.01 -13.63 11.20
C ALA A 228 -15.02 -15.13 11.57
N LYS A 229 -14.56 -16.00 10.68
CA LYS A 229 -14.45 -17.46 10.93
C LYS A 229 -13.44 -17.84 12.03
N ARG A 230 -12.55 -16.93 12.45
CA ARG A 230 -11.62 -17.15 13.56
C ARG A 230 -12.28 -17.07 14.94
N GLY A 231 -13.50 -16.56 15.03
CA GLY A 231 -14.32 -16.50 16.25
C GLY A 231 -15.26 -15.32 16.27
N ASP A 232 -16.41 -15.51 16.91
CA ASP A 232 -17.53 -14.55 16.90
C ASP A 232 -17.19 -13.14 17.37
N MET A 233 -16.17 -12.99 18.22
CA MET A 233 -15.74 -11.69 18.75
C MET A 233 -14.53 -11.10 18.02
N THR A 234 -13.96 -11.80 17.04
CA THR A 234 -12.74 -11.37 16.36
C THR A 234 -12.88 -9.98 15.73
N LEU A 235 -14.00 -9.71 15.08
CA LEU A 235 -14.24 -8.43 14.43
C LEU A 235 -14.45 -7.29 15.46
N ALA A 236 -15.13 -7.55 16.58
CA ALA A 236 -15.37 -6.54 17.63
C ALA A 236 -14.09 -6.12 18.37
N PHE A 237 -13.09 -6.99 18.44
CA PHE A 237 -11.75 -6.66 18.96
C PHE A 237 -10.76 -6.21 17.88
N GLY A 238 -11.10 -6.43 16.62
CA GLY A 238 -10.32 -6.10 15.43
C GLY A 238 -10.82 -4.83 14.70
N PRO A 239 -11.25 -4.95 13.45
CA PRO A 239 -11.64 -3.80 12.61
C PRO A 239 -12.87 -3.05 13.13
N LEU A 240 -13.81 -3.71 13.82
CA LEU A 240 -15.06 -3.13 14.29
C LEU A 240 -15.01 -2.66 15.76
N LYS A 241 -13.83 -2.60 16.38
CA LYS A 241 -13.69 -2.18 17.79
C LYS A 241 -14.24 -0.76 18.01
N PRO A 242 -15.06 -0.54 19.07
CA PRO A 242 -15.71 0.77 19.33
C PRO A 242 -14.85 1.70 20.20
N VAL A 243 -13.55 1.47 20.33
CA VAL A 243 -12.66 2.20 21.25
C VAL A 243 -12.59 3.68 20.92
N GLY A 244 -12.95 4.53 21.91
CA GLY A 244 -12.95 5.99 21.77
C GLY A 244 -14.08 6.54 20.89
N LEU A 245 -15.09 5.70 20.56
CA LEU A 245 -16.24 6.11 19.77
C LEU A 245 -17.49 6.13 20.66
N LYS A 246 -18.19 7.26 20.64
CA LYS A 246 -19.46 7.48 21.30
C LYS A 246 -20.34 8.32 20.38
N ASP A 247 -21.57 7.92 20.19
CA ASP A 247 -22.54 8.78 19.51
C ASP A 247 -23.02 9.87 20.48
N GLU A 248 -22.58 11.10 20.26
CA GLU A 248 -22.90 12.23 21.11
C GLU A 248 -24.40 12.56 21.11
N ARG A 249 -25.13 12.20 20.05
CA ARG A 249 -26.59 12.44 19.93
C ARG A 249 -27.39 11.57 20.90
N THR A 250 -26.97 10.31 21.08
CA THR A 250 -27.66 9.34 21.91
C THR A 250 -26.98 9.13 23.28
N GLY A 251 -25.70 9.47 23.37
CA GLY A 251 -24.87 9.18 24.52
C GLY A 251 -24.51 7.68 24.68
N ILE A 252 -24.96 6.81 23.76
CA ILE A 252 -24.81 5.37 23.83
C ILE A 252 -23.44 4.97 23.26
N LYS A 253 -22.75 4.10 23.99
CA LYS A 253 -21.54 3.45 23.48
C LYS A 253 -21.94 2.21 22.67
N PRO A 254 -21.63 2.15 21.37
CA PRO A 254 -21.97 1.00 20.54
C PRO A 254 -21.21 -0.26 20.96
N PHE A 255 -21.76 -1.44 20.65
CA PHE A 255 -21.09 -2.72 20.85
C PHE A 255 -19.96 -2.92 19.82
N ALA A 256 -20.21 -2.60 18.57
CA ALA A 256 -19.25 -2.60 17.47
C ALA A 256 -19.52 -1.41 16.55
N VAL A 257 -18.54 -1.00 15.75
CA VAL A 257 -18.66 0.13 14.82
C VAL A 257 -17.98 -0.18 13.51
N VAL A 258 -18.71 -0.02 12.42
CA VAL A 258 -18.12 0.02 11.08
C VAL A 258 -17.73 1.46 10.76
N GLN A 259 -16.49 1.70 10.36
CA GLN A 259 -16.01 3.03 9.98
C GLN A 259 -16.02 3.18 8.46
N LEU A 260 -16.51 4.32 8.01
CA LEU A 260 -16.46 4.74 6.62
C LEU A 260 -15.47 5.90 6.50
N ARG A 261 -14.45 5.72 5.64
CA ARG A 261 -13.45 6.76 5.36
C ARG A 261 -13.76 7.43 4.04
N GLN A 262 -13.71 8.73 4.03
CA GLN A 262 -13.85 9.53 2.81
C GLN A 262 -12.81 9.12 1.75
N ASP A 263 -13.25 8.91 0.51
CA ASP A 263 -12.42 8.40 -0.60
C ASP A 263 -12.10 9.50 -1.64
N ASP A 264 -12.86 10.57 -1.66
CA ASP A 264 -12.71 11.74 -2.55
C ASP A 264 -12.71 13.07 -1.77
N SER A 265 -12.30 14.17 -2.40
CA SER A 265 -12.26 15.50 -1.79
C SER A 265 -13.64 16.05 -1.45
N ASP A 266 -14.65 15.70 -2.23
CA ASP A 266 -16.01 16.24 -2.12
C ASP A 266 -16.87 15.49 -1.09
N GLY A 267 -16.38 14.36 -0.58
CA GLY A 267 -17.09 13.51 0.38
C GLY A 267 -18.29 12.80 -0.23
N THR A 268 -18.23 12.53 -1.51
CA THR A 268 -19.29 11.80 -2.25
C THR A 268 -19.13 10.30 -2.21
N LEU A 269 -17.90 9.82 -1.90
CA LEU A 269 -17.54 8.41 -1.85
C LEU A 269 -16.92 8.05 -0.50
N TYR A 270 -17.26 6.86 0.00
CA TYR A 270 -16.74 6.33 1.26
C TYR A 270 -16.26 4.88 1.12
N ASN A 271 -15.04 4.63 1.56
CA ASN A 271 -14.46 3.29 1.69
C ASN A 271 -14.91 2.65 3.01
N ILE A 272 -15.41 1.41 2.96
CA ILE A 272 -15.77 0.65 4.17
C ILE A 272 -14.47 0.07 4.77
N VAL A 273 -14.02 0.67 5.87
CA VAL A 273 -12.70 0.39 6.45
C VAL A 273 -12.64 -1.02 7.06
N GLY A 274 -11.67 -1.83 6.61
CA GLY A 274 -11.47 -3.18 7.14
C GLY A 274 -12.40 -4.24 6.50
N PHE A 275 -13.10 -3.89 5.42
CA PHE A 275 -14.02 -4.77 4.70
C PHE A 275 -13.43 -5.35 3.41
N GLN A 276 -12.15 -5.64 3.39
CA GLN A 276 -11.56 -6.46 2.35
C GLN A 276 -12.36 -7.77 2.27
N THR A 277 -12.75 -8.19 1.06
CA THR A 277 -13.67 -9.32 0.94
C THR A 277 -13.56 -10.07 -0.39
N ASN A 278 -13.84 -11.38 -0.35
CA ASN A 278 -14.03 -12.24 -1.51
C ASN A 278 -15.52 -12.66 -1.68
N LEU A 279 -16.44 -11.99 -1.00
CA LEU A 279 -17.87 -12.28 -1.18
C LEU A 279 -18.33 -11.97 -2.61
N LYS A 280 -19.26 -12.76 -3.14
CA LYS A 280 -19.97 -12.41 -4.38
C LYS A 280 -20.66 -11.06 -4.24
N PHE A 281 -20.78 -10.29 -5.32
CA PHE A 281 -21.36 -8.93 -5.29
C PHE A 281 -22.78 -8.88 -4.70
N GLY A 282 -23.61 -9.91 -4.98
CA GLY A 282 -24.93 -10.03 -4.36
C GLY A 282 -24.87 -10.22 -2.84
N GLU A 283 -23.89 -10.99 -2.37
CA GLU A 283 -23.67 -11.21 -0.94
C GLU A 283 -23.09 -9.98 -0.25
N GLN A 284 -22.23 -9.21 -0.92
CA GLN A 284 -21.79 -7.93 -0.37
C GLN A 284 -22.96 -6.98 -0.10
N ARG A 285 -23.89 -6.85 -1.06
CA ARG A 285 -25.11 -6.06 -0.85
C ARG A 285 -25.97 -6.59 0.29
N ARG A 286 -26.21 -7.89 0.32
CA ARG A 286 -27.09 -8.55 1.31
C ARG A 286 -26.49 -8.45 2.71
N VAL A 287 -25.26 -8.84 2.88
CA VAL A 287 -24.62 -8.96 4.21
C VAL A 287 -24.24 -7.58 4.75
N PHE A 288 -23.63 -6.73 3.94
CA PHE A 288 -23.24 -5.39 4.40
C PHE A 288 -24.43 -4.45 4.56
N GLY A 289 -25.56 -4.74 3.88
CA GLY A 289 -26.85 -4.08 4.10
C GLY A 289 -27.49 -4.37 5.47
N LEU A 290 -26.95 -5.32 6.25
CA LEU A 290 -27.38 -5.54 7.65
C LEU A 290 -26.73 -4.55 8.62
N ILE A 291 -25.77 -3.76 8.17
CA ILE A 291 -25.08 -2.76 8.97
C ILE A 291 -25.93 -1.48 9.00
N PRO A 292 -26.30 -0.95 10.20
CA PRO A 292 -27.07 0.28 10.30
C PRO A 292 -26.42 1.44 9.53
N GLY A 293 -27.19 2.07 8.66
CA GLY A 293 -26.71 3.13 7.78
C GLY A 293 -26.28 2.66 6.38
N LEU A 294 -26.15 1.35 6.14
CA LEU A 294 -25.77 0.77 4.84
C LEU A 294 -26.89 -0.04 4.18
N GLU A 295 -28.12 -0.01 4.71
CA GLU A 295 -29.24 -0.85 4.24
C GLU A 295 -29.56 -0.64 2.76
N HIS A 296 -29.34 0.54 2.25
CA HIS A 296 -29.61 0.94 0.87
C HIS A 296 -28.36 1.42 0.14
N ALA A 297 -27.16 1.08 0.67
CA ALA A 297 -25.91 1.55 0.12
C ALA A 297 -25.72 1.16 -1.35
N GLU A 298 -25.43 2.13 -2.19
CA GLU A 298 -25.03 1.95 -3.58
C GLU A 298 -23.52 1.86 -3.68
N TYR A 299 -23.07 0.82 -4.38
CA TYR A 299 -21.62 0.51 -4.50
C TYR A 299 -21.04 1.15 -5.75
N GLU A 300 -20.14 2.12 -5.59
CA GLU A 300 -19.30 2.62 -6.67
C GLU A 300 -18.29 1.55 -7.09
N ARG A 301 -17.76 0.80 -6.10
CA ARG A 301 -16.84 -0.31 -6.32
C ARG A 301 -17.12 -1.43 -5.32
N TYR A 302 -17.20 -2.67 -5.82
CA TYR A 302 -17.26 -3.86 -4.97
C TYR A 302 -15.88 -4.27 -4.48
N GLY A 303 -15.83 -4.92 -3.33
CA GLY A 303 -14.66 -5.64 -2.87
C GLY A 303 -14.37 -6.83 -3.78
N VAL A 304 -13.10 -7.04 -4.09
CA VAL A 304 -12.61 -8.14 -4.93
C VAL A 304 -11.29 -8.65 -4.40
N MET A 305 -11.01 -9.94 -4.63
CA MET A 305 -9.74 -10.55 -4.27
C MET A 305 -8.85 -10.66 -5.52
N HIS A 306 -7.57 -10.33 -5.35
CA HIS A 306 -6.56 -10.43 -6.39
C HIS A 306 -5.46 -11.41 -5.96
N ARG A 307 -4.89 -12.12 -6.93
CA ARG A 307 -3.67 -12.90 -6.74
C ARG A 307 -2.47 -11.99 -6.99
N ASN A 308 -1.68 -11.78 -5.97
CA ASN A 308 -0.43 -11.02 -6.03
C ASN A 308 0.76 -11.96 -6.20
N THR A 309 1.73 -11.50 -6.98
CA THR A 309 2.98 -12.22 -7.23
C THR A 309 4.14 -11.46 -6.62
N PHE A 310 5.09 -12.18 -6.01
CA PHE A 310 6.34 -11.61 -5.52
C PHE A 310 7.52 -12.58 -5.74
N ILE A 311 8.73 -12.05 -5.73
CA ILE A 311 9.97 -12.78 -5.87
C ILE A 311 10.40 -13.30 -4.49
N ASN A 312 10.91 -14.51 -4.40
CA ASN A 312 11.66 -14.93 -3.21
C ASN A 312 13.03 -14.24 -3.23
N SER A 313 13.04 -12.99 -2.79
CA SER A 313 14.12 -12.02 -3.00
C SER A 313 15.39 -12.25 -2.19
N PRO A 314 15.35 -12.81 -0.96
CA PRO A 314 16.57 -13.02 -0.17
C PRO A 314 17.64 -13.79 -0.93
N GLY A 315 18.87 -13.24 -0.96
CA GLY A 315 20.00 -13.79 -1.71
C GLY A 315 19.93 -13.65 -3.24
N LYS A 316 18.88 -12.99 -3.78
CA LYS A 316 18.73 -12.69 -5.22
C LYS A 316 18.78 -11.19 -5.50
N LEU A 317 18.25 -10.38 -4.60
CA LEU A 317 18.34 -8.93 -4.65
C LEU A 317 19.29 -8.42 -3.56
N SER A 318 19.94 -7.30 -3.82
CA SER A 318 20.73 -6.56 -2.83
C SER A 318 19.83 -5.64 -1.99
N PHE A 319 20.40 -5.00 -0.97
CA PHE A 319 19.69 -4.05 -0.11
C PHE A 319 19.17 -2.80 -0.87
N ASN A 320 19.69 -2.51 -2.03
CA ASN A 320 19.23 -1.45 -2.93
C ASN A 320 18.37 -1.97 -4.10
N TYR A 321 17.88 -3.22 -4.00
CA TYR A 321 16.99 -3.89 -4.96
C TYR A 321 17.62 -4.25 -6.30
N GLU A 322 18.93 -4.22 -6.43
CA GLU A 322 19.65 -4.70 -7.61
C GLU A 322 19.68 -6.23 -7.66
N VAL A 323 19.59 -6.80 -8.85
CA VAL A 323 19.68 -8.24 -9.08
C VAL A 323 21.14 -8.70 -8.99
N LEU A 324 21.49 -9.49 -7.97
CA LEU A 324 22.87 -9.92 -7.70
C LEU A 324 23.52 -10.68 -8.87
N SER A 325 22.73 -11.44 -9.66
CA SER A 325 23.22 -12.19 -10.82
C SER A 325 23.27 -11.39 -12.12
N ARG A 326 22.74 -10.15 -12.13
CA ARG A 326 22.66 -9.32 -13.34
C ARG A 326 22.78 -7.83 -12.98
N PRO A 327 24.04 -7.33 -12.82
CA PRO A 327 24.27 -5.93 -12.47
C PRO A 327 23.59 -4.95 -13.42
N GLY A 328 23.14 -3.82 -12.88
CA GLY A 328 22.38 -2.80 -13.61
C GLY A 328 20.91 -3.14 -13.85
N LEU A 329 20.43 -4.30 -13.45
CA LEU A 329 19.01 -4.66 -13.44
C LEU A 329 18.49 -4.58 -12.01
N PHE A 330 17.43 -3.80 -11.80
CA PHE A 330 16.78 -3.61 -10.51
C PHE A 330 15.32 -4.07 -10.57
N PHE A 331 14.78 -4.44 -9.40
CA PHE A 331 13.34 -4.63 -9.21
C PHE A 331 12.83 -3.67 -8.13
N ALA A 332 11.60 -3.19 -8.25
CA ALA A 332 10.99 -2.31 -7.25
C ALA A 332 9.48 -2.60 -7.08
N GLY A 333 8.93 -2.17 -5.96
CA GLY A 333 7.52 -2.36 -5.62
C GLY A 333 7.24 -3.72 -4.98
N GLN A 334 5.97 -4.03 -4.80
CA GLN A 334 5.50 -5.22 -4.07
C GLN A 334 6.07 -6.53 -4.61
N MET A 335 6.47 -6.57 -5.87
CA MET A 335 7.10 -7.76 -6.46
C MET A 335 8.40 -8.16 -5.75
N THR A 336 9.07 -7.25 -5.07
CA THR A 336 10.30 -7.52 -4.32
C THR A 336 10.05 -8.13 -2.92
N GLY A 337 8.81 -8.24 -2.48
CA GLY A 337 8.46 -8.68 -1.13
C GLY A 337 8.27 -7.52 -0.13
N VAL A 338 8.30 -6.27 -0.57
CA VAL A 338 7.76 -5.16 0.21
C VAL A 338 6.24 -5.15 0.08
N GLU A 339 5.51 -4.84 1.15
CA GLU A 339 4.05 -4.82 1.12
C GLU A 339 3.52 -3.43 1.49
N GLY A 340 2.67 -2.88 0.61
CA GLY A 340 2.00 -1.59 0.77
C GLY A 340 2.47 -0.51 -0.19
N TYR A 341 1.65 0.55 -0.32
CA TYR A 341 1.88 1.65 -1.27
C TYR A 341 3.14 2.47 -0.94
N VAL A 342 3.35 2.74 0.36
CA VAL A 342 4.50 3.53 0.83
C VAL A 342 5.80 2.75 0.62
N GLU A 343 5.80 1.47 0.97
CA GLU A 343 6.93 0.57 0.79
C GLU A 343 7.26 0.38 -0.69
N SER A 344 6.22 0.26 -1.53
CA SER A 344 6.40 0.19 -2.99
C SER A 344 7.07 1.45 -3.54
N ALA A 345 6.57 2.63 -3.18
CA ALA A 345 7.17 3.89 -3.58
C ALA A 345 8.59 4.05 -3.02
N GLY A 346 8.81 3.70 -1.75
CA GLY A 346 10.12 3.74 -1.09
C GLY A 346 11.15 2.84 -1.76
N SER A 347 10.77 1.62 -2.16
CA SER A 347 11.67 0.73 -2.93
C SER A 347 12.01 1.31 -4.30
N GLY A 348 11.04 1.96 -4.97
CA GLY A 348 11.28 2.68 -6.22
C GLY A 348 12.24 3.85 -6.06
N LEU A 349 12.11 4.61 -4.96
CA LEU A 349 13.01 5.70 -4.61
C LEU A 349 14.44 5.19 -4.42
N VAL A 350 14.63 4.14 -3.62
CA VAL A 350 15.95 3.55 -3.36
C VAL A 350 16.56 2.98 -4.64
N ALA A 351 15.80 2.20 -5.43
CA ALA A 351 16.27 1.63 -6.69
C ALA A 351 16.62 2.72 -7.73
N GLY A 352 15.82 3.78 -7.82
CA GLY A 352 16.08 4.92 -8.71
C GLY A 352 17.36 5.67 -8.34
N ILE A 353 17.59 5.94 -7.05
CA ILE A 353 18.82 6.53 -6.56
C ILE A 353 20.02 5.61 -6.85
N ALA A 354 19.88 4.31 -6.56
CA ALA A 354 20.97 3.34 -6.72
C ALA A 354 21.40 3.23 -8.18
N LEU A 355 20.45 3.04 -9.12
CA LEU A 355 20.76 2.96 -10.54
C LEU A 355 21.36 4.27 -11.08
N ALA A 356 20.86 5.43 -10.64
CA ALA A 356 21.46 6.71 -11.03
C ALA A 356 22.94 6.81 -10.61
N ARG A 357 23.25 6.42 -9.36
CA ARG A 357 24.62 6.43 -8.85
C ARG A 357 25.54 5.46 -9.60
N GLU A 358 25.06 4.26 -9.88
CA GLU A 358 25.79 3.28 -10.70
C GLU A 358 26.14 3.85 -12.07
N LEU A 359 25.15 4.45 -12.77
CA LEU A 359 25.36 5.09 -14.06
C LEU A 359 26.37 6.26 -13.99
N MET A 360 26.43 6.96 -12.86
CA MET A 360 27.39 8.04 -12.61
C MET A 360 28.75 7.55 -12.13
N GLY A 361 28.94 6.23 -11.94
CA GLY A 361 30.17 5.64 -11.42
C GLY A 361 30.42 5.94 -9.93
N LEU A 362 29.34 6.18 -9.17
CA LEU A 362 29.39 6.45 -7.73
C LEU A 362 29.03 5.19 -6.95
N GLU A 363 29.63 5.03 -5.77
CA GLU A 363 29.33 3.93 -4.87
C GLU A 363 27.84 3.93 -4.44
N PRO A 364 27.21 2.76 -4.28
CA PRO A 364 25.83 2.67 -3.80
C PRO A 364 25.69 3.23 -2.39
N ILE A 365 24.51 3.78 -2.07
CA ILE A 365 24.18 4.24 -0.72
C ILE A 365 23.45 3.11 0.02
N ASP A 366 24.02 2.66 1.13
CA ASP A 366 23.28 1.89 2.13
C ASP A 366 22.56 2.87 3.07
N PHE A 367 21.23 2.85 3.05
CA PHE A 367 20.40 3.62 3.97
C PHE A 367 20.38 3.03 5.38
N THR A 368 20.99 1.89 5.59
CA THR A 368 21.18 1.15 6.85
C THR A 368 19.88 0.72 7.54
N ARG A 369 19.94 -0.26 8.42
CA ARG A 369 18.80 -0.68 9.24
C ARG A 369 18.34 0.35 10.28
N GLN A 370 19.05 1.47 10.41
CA GLN A 370 18.66 2.58 11.26
C GLN A 370 17.52 3.41 10.68
N THR A 371 17.30 3.34 9.36
CA THR A 371 16.20 3.99 8.66
C THR A 371 15.13 2.99 8.25
N ALA A 372 13.91 3.45 7.99
CA ALA A 372 12.82 2.60 7.51
C ALA A 372 13.07 2.12 6.07
N LEU A 373 13.60 2.99 5.20
CA LEU A 373 13.98 2.65 3.83
C LEU A 373 15.06 1.57 3.79
N GLY A 374 16.14 1.73 4.54
CA GLY A 374 17.22 0.76 4.61
C GLY A 374 16.79 -0.55 5.25
N ALA A 375 16.02 -0.50 6.34
CA ALA A 375 15.50 -1.69 7.01
C ALA A 375 14.65 -2.57 6.08
N MET A 376 13.84 -1.96 5.19
CA MET A 376 13.10 -2.70 4.16
C MET A 376 14.00 -3.34 3.11
N GLY A 377 15.02 -2.62 2.62
CA GLY A 377 16.00 -3.15 1.68
C GLY A 377 16.76 -4.36 2.26
N HIS A 378 17.23 -4.23 3.50
CA HIS A 378 17.89 -5.33 4.21
C HIS A 378 16.96 -6.49 4.53
N TYR A 379 15.67 -6.25 4.85
CA TYR A 379 14.68 -7.31 5.00
C TYR A 379 14.53 -8.13 3.70
N VAL A 380 14.36 -7.44 2.58
CA VAL A 380 14.18 -8.07 1.26
C VAL A 380 15.40 -8.87 0.82
N SER A 381 16.61 -8.39 1.11
CA SER A 381 17.88 -9.01 0.65
C SER A 381 18.42 -10.10 1.58
N GLU A 382 18.25 -9.95 2.90
CA GLU A 382 18.99 -10.72 3.91
C GLU A 382 18.10 -11.58 4.82
N TYR A 383 16.79 -11.69 4.54
CA TYR A 383 15.91 -12.51 5.37
C TYR A 383 16.39 -13.97 5.43
N CYS A 384 16.64 -14.47 6.65
CA CYS A 384 17.18 -15.81 6.90
C CYS A 384 16.14 -16.82 7.39
N GLY A 385 14.87 -16.44 7.48
CA GLY A 385 13.79 -17.33 7.91
C GLY A 385 13.45 -18.39 6.86
N LYS A 386 12.70 -19.43 7.26
CA LYS A 386 12.31 -20.51 6.34
C LYS A 386 11.31 -20.06 5.27
N ASP A 387 10.40 -19.16 5.62
CA ASP A 387 9.31 -18.71 4.76
C ASP A 387 9.39 -17.19 4.60
N PHE A 388 10.00 -16.73 3.51
CA PHE A 388 9.98 -15.31 3.17
C PHE A 388 8.55 -14.88 2.81
N GLN A 389 8.07 -13.82 3.44
CA GLN A 389 6.74 -13.27 3.23
C GLN A 389 6.83 -11.76 2.96
N PRO A 390 5.92 -11.21 2.14
CA PRO A 390 5.81 -9.76 2.01
C PRO A 390 5.66 -9.09 3.38
N MET A 391 6.31 -7.92 3.54
CA MET A 391 6.38 -7.24 4.83
C MET A 391 6.04 -5.75 4.69
N ASN A 392 5.17 -5.28 5.59
CA ASN A 392 5.02 -3.85 5.81
C ASN A 392 6.14 -3.34 6.71
N ILE A 393 6.59 -2.09 6.47
CA ILE A 393 7.55 -1.45 7.38
C ILE A 393 7.03 -1.39 8.82
N ASN A 394 7.86 -1.82 9.74
CA ASN A 394 7.60 -1.78 11.16
C ASN A 394 8.92 -1.68 11.95
N PHE A 395 8.84 -1.17 13.18
CA PHE A 395 10.05 -0.99 14.01
C PHE A 395 10.75 -2.29 14.42
N GLY A 396 10.12 -3.46 14.20
CA GLY A 396 10.71 -4.77 14.52
C GLY A 396 11.83 -5.19 13.58
N ILE A 397 11.87 -4.65 12.36
CA ILE A 397 12.95 -4.91 11.37
C ILE A 397 14.03 -3.83 11.36
N MET A 398 13.85 -2.75 12.12
CA MET A 398 14.83 -1.70 12.30
C MET A 398 15.76 -2.00 13.47
N ASP A 399 16.95 -1.42 13.44
CA ASP A 399 17.88 -1.50 14.57
C ASP A 399 17.28 -0.88 15.84
N GLY A 400 17.47 -1.55 16.97
CA GLY A 400 17.07 -1.05 18.27
C GLY A 400 17.90 0.18 18.71
N ILE A 401 17.55 0.72 19.88
CA ILE A 401 18.31 1.79 20.56
C ILE A 401 18.87 1.21 21.87
N GLU A 402 20.15 1.44 22.13
CA GLU A 402 20.78 1.11 23.39
C GLU A 402 20.08 1.88 24.54
N ASN A 403 19.86 1.19 25.66
CA ASN A 403 19.19 1.76 26.84
C ASN A 403 17.79 2.33 26.52
N ALA A 404 17.07 1.70 25.59
CA ALA A 404 15.75 2.16 25.13
C ALA A 404 14.75 2.31 26.27
N PRO A 405 13.90 3.36 26.26
CA PRO A 405 12.81 3.52 27.22
C PRO A 405 11.86 2.31 27.24
N ARG A 406 11.34 1.99 28.44
CA ARG A 406 10.34 0.90 28.58
C ARG A 406 9.02 1.23 27.89
N LYS A 407 8.64 2.50 27.91
CA LYS A 407 7.40 2.97 27.26
C LYS A 407 7.58 2.93 25.73
N LYS A 408 6.69 2.20 25.07
CA LYS A 408 6.74 1.93 23.63
C LYS A 408 6.78 3.23 22.78
N GLU A 409 5.96 4.21 23.14
CA GLU A 409 5.85 5.47 22.41
C GLU A 409 7.17 6.28 22.45
N ASP A 410 7.78 6.39 23.62
CA ASP A 410 9.05 7.09 23.82
C ASP A 410 10.19 6.40 23.04
N ARG A 411 10.22 5.05 23.10
CA ARG A 411 11.19 4.27 22.33
C ARG A 411 11.04 4.49 20.82
N TYR A 412 9.82 4.48 20.30
CA TYR A 412 9.57 4.68 18.88
C TYR A 412 9.87 6.12 18.44
N THR A 413 9.68 7.12 19.30
CA THR A 413 10.09 8.49 19.05
C THR A 413 11.60 8.59 18.85
N LEU A 414 12.39 7.96 19.73
CA LEU A 414 13.85 7.97 19.61
C LEU A 414 14.36 7.24 18.35
N ILE A 415 13.75 6.09 18.01
CA ILE A 415 14.09 5.39 16.76
C ILE A 415 13.82 6.29 15.55
N SER A 416 12.69 6.99 15.55
CA SER A 416 12.33 7.87 14.45
C SER A 416 13.23 9.10 14.35
N GLN A 417 13.62 9.68 15.46
CA GLN A 417 14.59 10.78 15.49
C GLN A 417 15.94 10.36 14.88
N ARG A 418 16.50 9.23 15.37
CA ARG A 418 17.74 8.69 14.82
C ARG A 418 17.63 8.42 13.32
N ALA A 419 16.50 7.86 12.85
CA ALA A 419 16.30 7.55 11.45
C ALA A 419 16.33 8.81 10.58
N ILE A 420 15.65 9.88 10.99
CA ILE A 420 15.66 11.16 10.28
C ILE A 420 17.06 11.78 10.27
N GLU A 421 17.75 11.83 11.42
CA GLU A 421 19.15 12.29 11.50
C GLU A 421 20.06 11.50 10.56
N THR A 422 19.88 10.17 10.47
CA THR A 422 20.63 9.32 9.54
C THR A 422 20.36 9.67 8.08
N ILE A 423 19.08 9.94 7.72
CA ILE A 423 18.73 10.38 6.35
C ILE A 423 19.35 11.72 6.03
N ASP A 424 19.30 12.68 6.96
CA ASP A 424 19.91 14.01 6.76
C ASP A 424 21.43 13.91 6.58
N ASP A 425 22.11 13.10 7.38
CA ASP A 425 23.54 12.80 7.22
C ASP A 425 23.86 12.17 5.86
N ILE A 426 23.03 11.27 5.37
CA ILE A 426 23.17 10.66 4.04
C ILE A 426 23.01 11.72 2.94
N ILE A 427 22.03 12.60 3.06
CA ILE A 427 21.78 13.68 2.09
C ILE A 427 22.98 14.63 2.05
N GLU A 428 23.47 15.06 3.20
CA GLU A 428 24.58 16.02 3.28
C GLU A 428 25.92 15.45 2.78
N ASN A 429 26.20 14.17 3.05
CA ASN A 429 27.54 13.61 2.85
C ASN A 429 27.65 12.67 1.64
N LYS A 430 26.54 12.18 1.09
CA LYS A 430 26.57 11.15 0.04
C LYS A 430 25.71 11.47 -1.20
N MET A 431 24.81 12.46 -1.15
CA MET A 431 23.92 12.79 -2.26
C MET A 431 24.28 14.11 -2.94
#